data_21cb3c1b1ae78befaf8d5cc4c939f810
#
_entry.id   21cb3c1b1ae78befaf8d5cc4c939f810
#
_cell.length_a   1.000
_cell.length_b   1.000
_cell.length_c   1.000
_cell.angle_alpha   90.00
_cell.angle_beta   90.00
_cell.angle_gamma   90.00
#
_symmetry.space_group_name_H-M   'P 1'
#
loop_
_entity.id
_entity.type
_entity.pdbx_description
1 polymer ?
#
loop_
_entity_poly.entity_id
_entity_poly.type
_entity_poly.pdbx_seq_one_letter_code
_entity_poly.pdbx_strand_id
1 'polypeptide(L)'
;AGNDRIGINNASPSKTLDITGTFKTSGAAEFAGDVDVDGGGFTFNESGAAVDFRAETDNITNALFIDGSADRIGLGTNSVSNGFVTVDQSSSTGAVAVISLDQGDEDQEFIDFRGTSASDSSASISSSTDEGGSKVGAIRINVNGTDRFIRIYDTAI
;
A
#
# COMPACT_ATOMS: atom_id res chain seq x y z
N ALA A 1 16.09 -19.60 42.59
CA ALA A 1 14.99 -19.06 41.82
C ALA A 1 14.81 -19.96 40.60
N GLY A 2 13.71 -20.72 40.55
CA GLY A 2 13.37 -21.56 39.40
C GLY A 2 13.12 -20.67 38.18
N ASN A 3 13.61 -21.12 37.04
CA ASN A 3 13.21 -20.49 35.74
C ASN A 3 11.77 -20.90 35.47
N ASP A 4 10.81 -20.04 35.82
CA ASP A 4 9.39 -20.25 35.54
C ASP A 4 9.14 -20.11 34.03
N ARG A 5 9.43 -21.18 33.29
CA ARG A 5 9.29 -21.26 31.85
C ARG A 5 8.26 -22.33 31.50
N ILE A 6 7.40 -22.03 30.56
CA ILE A 6 6.40 -22.93 30.02
C ILE A 6 6.83 -23.33 28.62
N GLY A 7 7.12 -24.63 28.42
CA GLY A 7 7.36 -25.22 27.10
C GLY A 7 6.11 -25.98 26.66
N ILE A 8 5.59 -25.65 25.48
CA ILE A 8 4.57 -26.45 24.81
C ILE A 8 5.25 -27.19 23.68
N ASN A 9 5.29 -28.51 23.77
CA ASN A 9 6.10 -29.36 22.86
C ASN A 9 7.59 -29.05 22.87
N ASN A 10 8.10 -28.46 23.97
CA ASN A 10 9.51 -28.14 24.16
C ASN A 10 9.94 -28.48 25.59
N ALA A 11 10.83 -29.47 25.74
CA ALA A 11 11.33 -29.91 27.04
C ALA A 11 12.41 -28.99 27.62
N SER A 12 12.97 -28.08 26.82
CA SER A 12 14.05 -27.15 27.22
C SER A 12 13.71 -25.73 26.73
N PRO A 13 12.68 -25.09 27.28
CA PRO A 13 12.24 -23.78 26.80
C PRO A 13 13.30 -22.69 27.00
N SER A 14 13.57 -21.93 25.95
CA SER A 14 14.54 -20.82 25.95
C SER A 14 13.92 -19.48 26.37
N LYS A 15 12.61 -19.38 26.33
CA LYS A 15 11.79 -18.20 26.67
C LYS A 15 10.81 -18.54 27.79
N THR A 16 10.19 -17.52 28.41
CA THR A 16 9.17 -17.71 29.46
C THR A 16 8.00 -18.56 28.94
N LEU A 17 7.56 -18.33 27.70
CA LEU A 17 6.68 -19.22 26.95
C LEU A 17 7.37 -19.61 25.64
N ASP A 18 7.56 -20.89 25.41
CA ASP A 18 8.25 -21.44 24.24
C ASP A 18 7.41 -22.57 23.64
N ILE A 19 6.88 -22.35 22.43
CA ILE A 19 5.96 -23.26 21.74
C ILE A 19 6.64 -23.81 20.50
N THR A 20 6.89 -25.11 20.47
CA THR A 20 7.30 -25.79 19.24
C THR A 20 6.05 -26.32 18.55
N GLY A 21 5.53 -25.56 17.56
CA GLY A 21 4.31 -25.86 16.84
C GLY A 21 3.43 -24.64 16.58
N THR A 22 2.13 -24.88 16.45
CA THR A 22 1.16 -23.83 16.14
C THR A 22 0.54 -23.23 17.41
N PHE A 23 0.50 -21.91 17.52
CA PHE A 23 -0.29 -21.19 18.50
C PHE A 23 -1.61 -20.73 17.86
N LYS A 24 -2.77 -21.10 18.46
CA LYS A 24 -4.10 -20.70 17.99
C LYS A 24 -4.93 -20.16 19.14
N THR A 25 -5.51 -18.99 18.97
CA THR A 25 -6.55 -18.44 19.85
C THR A 25 -7.91 -18.45 19.13
N SER A 26 -9.00 -18.65 19.86
CA SER A 26 -10.37 -18.51 19.33
C SER A 26 -10.94 -17.11 19.53
N GLY A 27 -10.25 -16.25 20.26
CA GLY A 27 -10.58 -14.87 20.53
C GLY A 27 -9.41 -13.95 20.18
N ALA A 28 -9.49 -12.68 20.59
CA ALA A 28 -8.43 -11.73 20.41
C ALA A 28 -7.15 -12.16 21.16
N ALA A 29 -5.99 -11.88 20.59
CA ALA A 29 -4.70 -11.90 21.27
C ALA A 29 -4.23 -10.46 21.42
N GLU A 30 -3.83 -10.07 22.64
CA GLU A 30 -3.28 -8.75 22.95
C GLU A 30 -1.80 -8.86 23.27
N PHE A 31 -0.99 -8.04 22.65
CA PHE A 31 0.44 -7.93 22.88
C PHE A 31 0.74 -6.50 23.34
N ALA A 32 1.16 -6.34 24.61
CA ALA A 32 1.49 -5.03 25.17
C ALA A 32 2.88 -4.53 24.75
N GLY A 33 3.68 -5.37 24.11
CA GLY A 33 5.00 -5.07 23.58
C GLY A 33 5.06 -5.34 22.07
N ASP A 34 6.27 -5.32 21.55
CA ASP A 34 6.54 -5.58 20.14
C ASP A 34 6.19 -7.02 19.74
N VAL A 35 5.75 -7.19 18.51
CA VAL A 35 5.59 -8.49 17.86
C VAL A 35 6.71 -8.65 16.83
N ASP A 36 7.65 -9.52 17.14
CA ASP A 36 8.76 -9.86 16.27
C ASP A 36 8.45 -11.19 15.53
N VAL A 37 8.51 -11.15 14.19
CA VAL A 37 8.29 -12.31 13.32
C VAL A 37 9.59 -12.58 12.56
N ASP A 38 10.43 -13.43 13.13
CA ASP A 38 11.73 -13.79 12.58
C ASP A 38 11.65 -15.12 11.81
N GLY A 39 12.17 -15.11 10.57
CA GLY A 39 12.33 -16.29 9.72
C GLY A 39 11.05 -16.86 9.11
N GLY A 40 9.92 -16.14 9.17
CA GLY A 40 8.64 -16.56 8.60
C GLY A 40 7.86 -15.45 7.91
N GLY A 41 6.78 -15.82 7.21
CA GLY A 41 5.82 -14.86 6.67
C GLY A 41 4.82 -14.40 7.72
N PHE A 42 4.29 -13.19 7.53
CA PHE A 42 3.18 -12.67 8.31
C PHE A 42 1.98 -12.46 7.37
N THR A 43 0.95 -13.27 7.53
CA THR A 43 -0.26 -13.21 6.69
C THR A 43 -1.44 -12.76 7.52
N PHE A 44 -2.08 -11.67 7.11
CA PHE A 44 -3.39 -11.28 7.60
C PHE A 44 -4.46 -11.82 6.67
N ASN A 45 -5.58 -12.31 7.26
CA ASN A 45 -6.77 -12.70 6.52
C ASN A 45 -6.52 -13.80 5.47
N GLU A 46 -5.82 -14.86 5.86
CA GLU A 46 -5.54 -16.04 5.01
C GLU A 46 -6.81 -16.65 4.38
N SER A 47 -7.95 -16.54 5.06
CA SER A 47 -9.24 -17.06 4.58
C SER A 47 -9.90 -16.21 3.50
N GLY A 48 -9.38 -15.01 3.18
CA GLY A 48 -9.99 -14.09 2.22
C GLY A 48 -11.38 -13.59 2.62
N ALA A 49 -11.67 -13.51 3.92
CA ALA A 49 -12.92 -12.92 4.40
C ALA A 49 -12.92 -11.39 4.22
N ALA A 50 -14.10 -10.77 4.14
CA ALA A 50 -14.24 -9.31 4.07
C ALA A 50 -13.94 -8.67 5.45
N VAL A 51 -12.68 -8.72 5.86
CA VAL A 51 -12.15 -8.19 7.12
C VAL A 51 -11.05 -7.19 6.82
N ASP A 52 -11.15 -6.01 7.40
CA ASP A 52 -10.20 -4.92 7.21
C ASP A 52 -8.92 -5.12 8.02
N PHE A 53 -7.79 -4.67 7.46
CA PHE A 53 -6.56 -4.46 8.20
C PHE A 53 -6.32 -2.97 8.41
N ARG A 54 -5.93 -2.57 9.63
CA ARG A 54 -5.67 -1.18 9.98
C ARG A 54 -4.40 -1.06 10.82
N ALA A 55 -3.53 -0.12 10.44
CA ALA A 55 -2.46 0.36 11.29
C ALA A 55 -2.68 1.84 11.60
N GLU A 56 -2.43 2.21 12.85
CA GLU A 56 -2.63 3.56 13.38
C GLU A 56 -1.29 4.18 13.78
N THR A 57 -1.24 5.51 13.79
CA THR A 57 -0.21 6.29 14.47
C THR A 57 -0.85 7.11 15.58
N ASP A 58 -0.05 7.86 16.33
CA ASP A 58 -0.55 8.71 17.41
C ASP A 58 -1.69 9.66 16.99
N ASN A 59 -1.63 10.17 15.77
CA ASN A 59 -2.58 11.19 15.29
C ASN A 59 -3.37 10.77 14.04
N ILE A 60 -3.09 9.58 13.45
CA ILE A 60 -3.74 9.12 12.23
C ILE A 60 -4.30 7.72 12.45
N THR A 61 -5.62 7.63 12.57
CA THR A 61 -6.33 6.37 12.81
C THR A 61 -6.23 5.38 11.65
N ASN A 62 -6.09 5.84 10.43
CA ASN A 62 -5.97 5.02 9.23
C ASN A 62 -4.66 5.35 8.48
N ALA A 63 -3.51 5.25 9.17
CA ALA A 63 -2.21 5.48 8.53
C ALA A 63 -1.97 4.49 7.38
N LEU A 64 -2.32 3.22 7.60
CA LEU A 64 -2.50 2.21 6.55
C LEU A 64 -3.84 1.52 6.78
N PHE A 65 -4.65 1.44 5.75
CA PHE A 65 -5.94 0.77 5.75
C PHE A 65 -6.06 -0.14 4.53
N ILE A 66 -6.48 -1.39 4.73
CA ILE A 66 -6.82 -2.32 3.66
C ILE A 66 -8.28 -2.71 3.85
N ASP A 67 -9.11 -2.32 2.92
CA ASP A 67 -10.53 -2.68 2.88
C ASP A 67 -10.68 -4.09 2.30
N GLY A 68 -10.97 -5.05 3.17
CA GLY A 68 -11.15 -6.44 2.77
C GLY A 68 -12.44 -6.71 2.00
N SER A 69 -13.37 -5.76 1.97
CA SER A 69 -14.63 -5.87 1.21
C SER A 69 -14.53 -5.29 -0.19
N ALA A 70 -13.68 -4.27 -0.37
CA ALA A 70 -13.53 -3.54 -1.64
C ALA A 70 -12.21 -3.86 -2.37
N ASP A 71 -11.32 -4.65 -1.75
CA ASP A 71 -9.97 -4.97 -2.28
C ASP A 71 -9.14 -3.70 -2.57
N ARG A 72 -9.13 -2.73 -1.64
CA ARG A 72 -8.50 -1.42 -1.83
C ARG A 72 -7.62 -1.02 -0.66
N ILE A 73 -6.67 -0.14 -0.94
CA ILE A 73 -5.69 0.35 0.03
C ILE A 73 -5.87 1.85 0.23
N GLY A 74 -5.90 2.28 1.49
CA GLY A 74 -5.86 3.67 1.91
C GLY A 74 -4.58 4.00 2.67
N LEU A 75 -3.94 5.09 2.36
CA LEU A 75 -2.86 5.70 3.11
C LEU A 75 -3.34 7.05 3.63
N GLY A 76 -3.49 7.16 4.94
CA GLY A 76 -4.05 8.34 5.61
C GLY A 76 -5.58 8.41 5.60
N THR A 77 -6.28 7.42 5.05
CA THR A 77 -7.74 7.42 4.88
C THR A 77 -8.33 6.01 4.88
N ASN A 78 -9.59 5.87 5.28
CA ASN A 78 -10.42 4.69 5.03
C ASN A 78 -11.47 4.91 3.92
N SER A 79 -11.49 6.09 3.30
CA SER A 79 -12.37 6.40 2.17
C SER A 79 -11.68 6.04 0.85
N VAL A 80 -11.79 4.77 0.45
CA VAL A 80 -11.03 4.18 -0.67
C VAL A 80 -11.87 4.01 -1.96
N SER A 81 -12.90 4.85 -2.16
CA SER A 81 -13.83 4.71 -3.28
C SER A 81 -13.26 5.10 -4.66
N ASN A 82 -12.21 5.92 -4.70
CA ASN A 82 -11.76 6.58 -5.93
C ASN A 82 -10.68 5.84 -6.72
N GLY A 83 -10.03 4.84 -6.12
CA GLY A 83 -8.95 4.09 -6.77
C GLY A 83 -8.59 2.83 -6.02
N PHE A 84 -7.76 1.99 -6.62
CA PHE A 84 -7.20 0.80 -5.96
C PHE A 84 -6.31 1.20 -4.77
N VAL A 85 -5.50 2.24 -4.93
CA VAL A 85 -4.76 2.89 -3.83
C VAL A 85 -5.21 4.35 -3.75
N THR A 86 -5.66 4.77 -2.57
CA THR A 86 -6.02 6.15 -2.26
C THR A 86 -5.04 6.70 -1.24
N VAL A 87 -4.40 7.83 -1.53
CA VAL A 87 -3.52 8.55 -0.60
C VAL A 87 -4.18 9.87 -0.26
N ASP A 88 -4.44 10.12 1.02
CA ASP A 88 -5.12 11.32 1.50
C ASP A 88 -4.28 12.01 2.59
N GLN A 89 -3.99 13.27 2.35
CA GLN A 89 -3.39 14.17 3.31
C GLN A 89 -4.45 15.20 3.70
N SER A 90 -5.24 14.88 4.72
CA SER A 90 -6.43 15.64 5.11
C SER A 90 -6.14 16.90 5.94
N SER A 91 -4.88 17.22 6.29
CA SER A 91 -4.56 18.38 7.11
C SER A 91 -4.75 19.69 6.34
N SER A 92 -5.61 20.57 6.85
CA SER A 92 -5.82 21.91 6.28
C SER A 92 -4.81 22.95 6.76
N THR A 93 -4.02 22.65 7.79
CA THR A 93 -3.14 23.61 8.46
C THR A 93 -1.65 23.25 8.42
N GLY A 94 -1.30 22.03 8.13
CA GLY A 94 0.07 21.54 8.01
C GLY A 94 0.26 20.78 6.70
N ALA A 95 -0.17 21.37 5.58
CA ALA A 95 -0.13 20.71 4.28
C ALA A 95 1.30 20.39 3.85
N VAL A 96 1.52 19.12 3.56
CA VAL A 96 2.72 18.60 2.91
C VAL A 96 2.31 17.98 1.57
N ALA A 97 3.26 17.66 0.71
CA ALA A 97 2.95 16.94 -0.52
C ALA A 97 2.31 15.59 -0.20
N VAL A 98 1.24 15.22 -0.91
CA VAL A 98 0.55 13.93 -0.74
C VAL A 98 1.49 12.77 -1.08
N ILE A 99 2.29 12.92 -2.13
CA ILE A 99 3.35 12.00 -2.53
C ILE A 99 4.58 12.84 -2.84
N SER A 100 5.70 12.51 -2.20
CA SER A 100 7.02 13.02 -2.56
C SER A 100 7.82 11.87 -3.12
N LEU A 101 8.31 12.02 -4.35
CA LEU A 101 9.16 11.05 -5.02
C LEU A 101 10.58 11.61 -5.05
N ASP A 102 11.49 10.92 -4.38
CA ASP A 102 12.91 11.26 -4.32
C ASP A 102 13.73 10.04 -4.74
N GLN A 103 14.61 10.23 -5.70
CA GLN A 103 15.43 9.17 -6.28
C GLN A 103 16.89 9.59 -6.26
N GLY A 104 17.72 8.81 -5.60
CA GLY A 104 19.15 9.07 -5.50
C GLY A 104 19.96 8.71 -6.76
N ASP A 105 19.35 7.99 -7.71
CA ASP A 105 19.95 7.58 -8.99
C ASP A 105 19.06 8.09 -10.13
N GLU A 106 19.58 9.03 -10.92
CA GLU A 106 18.84 9.69 -12.02
C GLU A 106 18.69 8.79 -13.27
N ASP A 107 19.29 7.62 -13.29
CA ASP A 107 19.29 6.72 -14.44
C ASP A 107 17.98 5.92 -14.59
N GLN A 108 17.05 6.03 -13.61
CA GLN A 108 15.79 5.32 -13.62
C GLN A 108 14.59 6.26 -13.54
N GLU A 109 13.43 5.79 -13.98
CA GLU A 109 12.19 6.55 -13.98
C GLU A 109 11.64 6.74 -12.56
N PHE A 110 11.08 7.90 -12.25
CA PHE A 110 10.33 8.13 -11.01
C PHE A 110 8.99 7.38 -11.00
N ILE A 111 8.34 7.21 -12.14
CA ILE A 111 7.08 6.50 -12.30
C ILE A 111 7.08 5.75 -13.63
N ASP A 112 6.88 4.44 -13.58
CA ASP A 112 6.69 3.60 -14.75
C ASP A 112 5.18 3.42 -15.01
N PHE A 113 4.68 3.92 -16.14
CA PHE A 113 3.30 3.78 -16.59
C PHE A 113 3.18 2.63 -17.58
N ARG A 114 2.49 1.55 -17.20
CA ARG A 114 2.25 0.40 -18.08
C ARG A 114 0.76 0.21 -18.35
N GLY A 115 0.41 -0.01 -19.60
CA GLY A 115 -0.95 -0.32 -20.02
C GLY A 115 -0.93 -1.41 -21.10
N THR A 116 -1.80 -2.40 -20.97
CA THR A 116 -1.88 -3.57 -21.90
C THR A 116 -3.09 -3.53 -22.81
N SER A 117 -4.06 -2.65 -22.58
CA SER A 117 -5.23 -2.49 -23.44
C SER A 117 -5.36 -1.06 -23.92
N ALA A 118 -5.39 -0.89 -25.22
CA ALA A 118 -5.69 0.37 -25.88
C ALA A 118 -6.96 0.18 -26.71
N SER A 119 -8.05 0.81 -26.30
CA SER A 119 -9.09 1.18 -27.22
C SER A 119 -9.16 2.71 -27.20
N ASP A 120 -9.20 3.29 -28.36
CA ASP A 120 -8.86 4.67 -28.67
C ASP A 120 -9.35 5.75 -27.71
N SER A 121 -10.63 5.79 -27.39
CA SER A 121 -11.20 6.84 -26.53
C SER A 121 -11.18 6.51 -25.02
N SER A 122 -10.84 5.27 -24.66
CA SER A 122 -10.83 4.78 -23.27
C SER A 122 -9.44 4.46 -22.74
N ALA A 123 -8.41 4.57 -23.56
CA ALA A 123 -7.04 4.28 -23.17
C ALA A 123 -6.53 5.30 -22.14
N SER A 124 -5.89 4.78 -21.08
CA SER A 124 -5.20 5.63 -20.09
C SER A 124 -3.93 6.25 -20.65
N ILE A 125 -3.31 5.59 -21.64
CA ILE A 125 -2.14 6.05 -22.38
C ILE A 125 -2.54 6.06 -23.86
N SER A 126 -2.44 7.22 -24.52
CA SER A 126 -2.73 7.38 -25.92
C SER A 126 -1.42 7.46 -26.71
N SER A 127 -1.37 6.74 -27.83
CA SER A 127 -0.29 6.83 -28.81
C SER A 127 -0.62 7.81 -29.97
N SER A 128 -1.71 8.59 -29.85
CA SER A 128 -2.13 9.52 -30.90
C SER A 128 -1.10 10.63 -31.10
N THR A 129 -0.64 10.78 -32.32
CA THR A 129 0.36 11.78 -32.77
C THR A 129 -0.27 13.06 -33.29
N ASP A 130 -1.46 13.39 -32.87
CA ASP A 130 -2.41 14.33 -33.49
C ASP A 130 -2.00 15.81 -33.47
N GLU A 131 -0.83 16.15 -32.93
CA GLU A 131 -0.37 17.54 -32.91
C GLU A 131 1.11 17.61 -33.37
N GLY A 132 1.31 17.74 -34.66
CA GLY A 132 2.56 17.87 -35.36
C GLY A 132 3.82 18.14 -34.53
N GLY A 133 4.74 17.19 -34.52
CA GLY A 133 5.98 17.21 -33.78
C GLY A 133 6.29 15.85 -33.14
N SER A 134 7.41 15.76 -32.45
CA SER A 134 7.93 14.53 -31.84
C SER A 134 7.15 14.03 -30.63
N LYS A 135 5.84 14.27 -30.57
CA LYS A 135 4.98 13.74 -29.50
C LYS A 135 4.65 12.29 -29.80
N VAL A 136 4.88 11.43 -28.82
CA VAL A 136 4.56 9.99 -28.91
C VAL A 136 3.24 9.63 -28.27
N GLY A 137 2.59 10.55 -27.51
CA GLY A 137 1.30 10.29 -26.89
C GLY A 137 0.96 11.23 -25.75
N ALA A 138 -0.01 10.81 -24.93
CA ALA A 138 -0.40 11.52 -23.73
C ALA A 138 -0.86 10.56 -22.63
N ILE A 139 -0.60 10.92 -21.37
CA ILE A 139 -1.16 10.25 -20.20
C ILE A 139 -2.40 11.01 -19.77
N ARG A 140 -3.53 10.32 -19.65
CA ARG A 140 -4.74 10.88 -19.11
C ARG A 140 -4.65 10.97 -17.57
N ILE A 141 -4.95 12.15 -17.04
CA ILE A 141 -5.11 12.40 -15.61
C ILE A 141 -6.51 12.97 -15.35
N ASN A 142 -7.02 12.80 -14.14
CA ASN A 142 -8.26 13.45 -13.72
C ASN A 142 -7.91 14.59 -12.75
N VAL A 143 -8.39 15.79 -13.06
CA VAL A 143 -8.23 16.96 -12.20
C VAL A 143 -9.60 17.48 -11.83
N ASN A 144 -10.00 17.32 -10.57
CA ASN A 144 -11.30 17.76 -10.04
C ASN A 144 -12.50 17.26 -10.89
N GLY A 145 -12.52 15.97 -11.21
CA GLY A 145 -13.60 15.35 -11.99
C GLY A 145 -13.53 15.57 -13.49
N THR A 146 -12.52 16.29 -13.99
CA THR A 146 -12.37 16.57 -15.42
C THR A 146 -11.10 15.92 -15.96
N ASP A 147 -11.22 15.20 -17.07
CA ASP A 147 -10.06 14.61 -17.74
C ASP A 147 -9.13 15.67 -18.31
N ARG A 148 -7.85 15.48 -18.10
CA ARG A 148 -6.74 16.28 -18.61
C ARG A 148 -5.66 15.35 -19.14
N PHE A 149 -4.70 15.89 -19.90
CA PHE A 149 -3.66 15.09 -20.53
C PHE A 149 -2.28 15.70 -20.30
N ILE A 150 -1.34 14.84 -19.88
CA ILE A 150 0.09 15.14 -19.84
C ILE A 150 0.67 14.65 -21.17
N ARG A 151 1.30 15.53 -21.93
CA ARG A 151 1.92 15.19 -23.22
C ARG A 151 3.24 14.45 -23.02
N ILE A 152 3.49 13.45 -23.86
CA ILE A 152 4.72 12.65 -23.85
C ILE A 152 5.48 12.94 -25.15
N TYR A 153 6.77 13.14 -25.03
CA TYR A 153 7.69 13.36 -26.15
C TYR A 153 8.71 12.22 -26.24
N ASP A 154 9.20 11.91 -27.42
CA ASP A 154 10.21 10.86 -27.67
C ASP A 154 11.63 11.27 -27.32
N THR A 155 11.90 12.58 -27.30
CA THR A 155 13.21 13.15 -26.96
C THR A 155 13.08 14.29 -25.97
N ALA A 156 14.02 14.39 -25.04
CA ALA A 156 14.19 15.57 -24.20
C ALA A 156 14.61 16.76 -25.10
N ILE A 157 13.97 17.92 -24.89
CA ILE A 157 14.29 19.18 -25.58
C ILE A 157 15.35 19.91 -24.78
#